data_af669c84ffd4e0b4e1c9a15d27091f16
#
_entry.id   af669c84ffd4e0b4e1c9a15d27091f16
#
_cell.length_a   1.000
_cell.length_b   1.000
_cell.length_c   1.000
_cell.angle_alpha   90.00
_cell.angle_beta   90.00
_cell.angle_gamma   90.00
#
_symmetry.space_group_name_H-M   'P 1'
#
loop_
_entity.id
_entity.type
_entity.pdbx_description
1 polymer ?
#
loop_
_entity_poly.entity_id
_entity_poly.type
_entity_poly.pdbx_seq_one_letter_code
_entity_poly.pdbx_strand_id
1 'polypeptide(L)'
;MKTKTHALLLSQLVLSLAYAEVDKEALPNVEDGFDINFFVKEPHIINPSSLCFDKLGRLYVGAGPQYRAPKEDSPTDYIKILIDEDGDGEAETVKTFAEGFNCIEAMAWKGDELWVANAPELTVLRDTDGDDVADEYQVIYTGMNNLRHSVHGLNWGPDGWLYFSIGNTWVKPNAPKPIRDLQGIKSDDTTEYPLTKVYTKETYPKSYHPMNKSEKEGGIFRCRPGGYDLELYARGMRNPWDICMDSGFNWLGTDNDPGRPGERIFMPIRHGHYSMKHPWKFDWMGKHPAIAPSSDLFPGVSGSGTGVVYYTSEHFPEKYRNRYLIADWTNNCIF
;
A
#
# COMPACT_ATOMS: atom_id res chain seq x y z
N MET A 1 -52.96 54.23 11.15
CA MET A 1 -52.47 52.95 10.64
C MET A 1 -50.99 53.10 10.30
N LYS A 2 -50.09 52.55 11.11
CA LYS A 2 -48.64 52.61 10.85
C LYS A 2 -48.18 51.21 10.52
N THR A 3 -47.82 50.98 9.27
CA THR A 3 -47.21 49.75 8.76
C THR A 3 -45.74 49.69 9.17
N LYS A 4 -45.37 48.73 9.97
CA LYS A 4 -43.96 48.44 10.29
C LYS A 4 -43.41 47.45 9.26
N THR A 5 -42.46 47.90 8.46
CA THR A 5 -41.67 47.09 7.57
C THR A 5 -40.56 46.41 8.39
N HIS A 6 -40.59 45.09 8.47
CA HIS A 6 -39.48 44.31 9.06
C HIS A 6 -38.46 44.02 7.97
N ALA A 7 -37.30 44.61 8.11
CA ALA A 7 -36.13 44.25 7.33
C ALA A 7 -35.50 43.00 7.91
N LEU A 8 -35.49 41.91 7.15
CA LEU A 8 -34.79 40.68 7.47
C LEU A 8 -33.31 40.87 7.12
N LEU A 9 -32.47 41.06 8.11
CA LEU A 9 -31.01 40.96 7.93
C LEU A 9 -30.62 39.47 7.85
N LEU A 10 -30.31 38.98 6.65
CA LEU A 10 -29.57 37.74 6.47
C LEU A 10 -28.12 38.02 6.83
N SER A 11 -27.68 37.61 8.01
CA SER A 11 -26.27 37.54 8.34
C SER A 11 -25.69 36.28 7.65
N GLN A 12 -24.94 36.47 6.59
CA GLN A 12 -24.08 35.43 6.05
C GLN A 12 -22.97 35.18 7.08
N LEU A 13 -23.11 34.08 7.80
CA LEU A 13 -22.05 33.53 8.63
C LEU A 13 -21.02 32.89 7.67
N VAL A 14 -20.03 33.65 7.24
CA VAL A 14 -18.83 33.10 6.60
C VAL A 14 -18.08 32.40 7.72
N LEU A 15 -18.21 31.07 7.82
CA LEU A 15 -17.27 30.26 8.56
C LEU A 15 -15.95 30.32 7.81
N SER A 16 -15.08 31.25 8.17
CA SER A 16 -13.68 31.15 7.87
C SER A 16 -13.15 29.98 8.73
N LEU A 17 -12.95 28.82 8.13
CA LEU A 17 -12.11 27.79 8.70
C LEU A 17 -10.73 28.43 8.83
N ALA A 18 -10.39 28.88 10.02
CA ALA A 18 -9.03 29.24 10.34
C ALA A 18 -8.22 27.94 10.26
N TYR A 19 -7.49 27.78 9.18
CA TYR A 19 -6.43 26.78 9.14
C TYR A 19 -5.49 27.09 10.29
N ALA A 20 -5.33 26.16 11.22
CA ALA A 20 -4.33 26.29 12.25
C ALA A 20 -2.97 26.49 11.56
N GLU A 21 -2.29 27.58 11.88
CA GLU A 21 -0.92 27.80 11.41
C GLU A 21 -0.10 26.59 11.82
N VAL A 22 0.51 25.94 10.85
CA VAL A 22 1.25 24.71 11.11
C VAL A 22 2.43 25.06 11.97
N ASP A 23 2.47 24.44 13.13
CA ASP A 23 3.61 24.52 14.01
C ASP A 23 4.81 23.88 13.29
N LYS A 24 5.77 24.71 12.87
CA LYS A 24 7.00 24.23 12.22
C LYS A 24 7.83 23.33 13.14
N GLU A 25 7.59 23.36 14.45
CA GLU A 25 8.15 22.42 15.42
C GLU A 25 7.59 21.00 15.27
N ALA A 26 6.45 20.82 14.56
CA ALA A 26 5.86 19.49 14.30
C ALA A 26 6.48 18.74 13.11
N LEU A 27 7.35 19.39 12.32
CA LEU A 27 8.03 18.71 11.22
C LEU A 27 9.13 17.79 11.76
N PRO A 28 9.34 16.60 11.12
CA PRO A 28 10.45 15.75 11.44
C PRO A 28 11.80 16.46 11.28
N ASN A 29 12.78 16.06 12.08
CA ASN A 29 14.16 16.51 11.88
C ASN A 29 14.74 15.81 10.65
N VAL A 30 15.34 16.59 9.77
CA VAL A 30 16.06 16.09 8.59
C VAL A 30 17.54 16.44 8.69
N GLU A 31 18.38 15.66 8.00
CA GLU A 31 19.80 15.93 7.92
C GLU A 31 20.10 17.16 7.06
N ASP A 32 21.32 17.71 7.21
CA ASP A 32 21.80 18.81 6.37
C ASP A 32 21.73 18.46 4.88
N GLY A 33 21.18 19.36 4.11
CA GLY A 33 20.98 19.21 2.66
C GLY A 33 19.59 18.72 2.26
N PHE A 34 18.66 18.64 3.22
CA PHE A 34 17.24 18.45 2.96
C PHE A 34 16.42 19.63 3.45
N ASP A 35 15.42 19.98 2.66
CA ASP A 35 14.31 20.82 3.09
C ASP A 35 13.08 19.95 3.27
N ILE A 36 12.21 20.31 4.22
CA ILE A 36 10.99 19.59 4.51
C ILE A 36 9.82 20.54 4.65
N ASN A 37 8.73 20.21 4.00
CA ASN A 37 7.46 20.91 4.10
C ASN A 37 6.30 19.91 4.14
N PHE A 38 5.08 20.41 4.33
CA PHE A 38 3.87 19.61 4.21
C PHE A 38 3.33 19.68 2.80
N PHE A 39 3.33 18.59 2.09
CA PHE A 39 2.70 18.48 0.76
C PHE A 39 1.17 18.63 0.85
N VAL A 40 0.56 18.07 1.90
CA VAL A 40 -0.87 18.16 2.22
C VAL A 40 -1.09 17.93 3.72
N LYS A 41 -2.21 18.44 4.25
CA LYS A 41 -2.56 18.34 5.67
C LYS A 41 -4.01 17.88 5.86
N GLU A 42 -4.32 17.47 7.07
CA GLU A 42 -5.72 17.34 7.47
C GLU A 42 -6.45 18.70 7.34
N PRO A 43 -7.72 18.69 6.94
CA PRO A 43 -8.60 17.54 6.78
C PRO A 43 -8.59 16.93 5.37
N HIS A 44 -7.70 17.35 4.49
CA HIS A 44 -7.68 16.88 3.09
C HIS A 44 -7.33 15.39 2.99
N ILE A 45 -6.37 14.94 3.80
CA ILE A 45 -5.97 13.54 3.92
C ILE A 45 -5.95 13.14 5.39
N ILE A 46 -6.57 12.01 5.72
CA ILE A 46 -6.62 11.44 7.07
C ILE A 46 -6.04 10.02 7.01
N ASN A 47 -5.01 9.74 7.82
CA ASN A 47 -4.32 8.44 7.86
C ASN A 47 -3.90 7.95 6.46
N PRO A 48 -2.96 8.61 5.77
CA PRO A 48 -2.42 8.11 4.51
C PRO A 48 -1.77 6.74 4.72
N SER A 49 -2.14 5.77 3.89
CA SER A 49 -1.69 4.38 4.01
C SER A 49 -0.86 3.91 2.82
N SER A 50 -1.05 4.52 1.65
CA SER A 50 -0.30 4.18 0.45
C SER A 50 -0.16 5.37 -0.49
N LEU A 51 0.92 5.38 -1.27
CA LEU A 51 1.28 6.45 -2.19
C LEU A 51 1.69 5.86 -3.53
N CYS A 52 1.28 6.46 -4.63
CA CYS A 52 1.84 6.17 -5.95
C CYS A 52 1.68 7.37 -6.88
N PHE A 53 2.51 7.46 -7.90
CA PHE A 53 2.42 8.48 -8.93
C PHE A 53 1.84 7.92 -10.21
N ASP A 54 1.03 8.71 -10.89
CA ASP A 54 0.59 8.39 -12.23
C ASP A 54 1.64 8.79 -13.30
N LYS A 55 1.32 8.54 -14.56
CA LYS A 55 2.17 8.88 -15.71
C LYS A 55 2.38 10.39 -15.92
N LEU A 56 1.59 11.23 -15.29
CA LEU A 56 1.69 12.70 -15.32
C LEU A 56 2.46 13.26 -14.12
N GLY A 57 2.88 12.41 -13.18
CA GLY A 57 3.57 12.82 -11.96
C GLY A 57 2.62 13.30 -10.85
N ARG A 58 1.31 13.10 -10.98
CA ARG A 58 0.34 13.45 -9.94
C ARG A 58 0.36 12.40 -8.84
N LEU A 59 0.31 12.83 -7.60
CA LEU A 59 0.35 11.94 -6.45
C LEU A 59 -1.04 11.40 -6.11
N TYR A 60 -1.18 10.09 -6.10
CA TYR A 60 -2.36 9.39 -5.60
C TYR A 60 -2.10 8.89 -4.19
N VAL A 61 -3.03 9.19 -3.29
CA VAL A 61 -2.93 8.84 -1.87
C VAL A 61 -4.13 8.01 -1.47
N GLY A 62 -3.88 6.77 -1.04
CA GLY A 62 -4.85 5.95 -0.34
C GLY A 62 -4.90 6.35 1.12
N ALA A 63 -6.10 6.62 1.64
CA ALA A 63 -6.32 7.07 3.00
C ALA A 63 -7.28 6.15 3.72
N GLY A 64 -6.91 5.76 4.94
CA GLY A 64 -7.64 4.82 5.77
C GLY A 64 -8.14 5.42 7.08
N PRO A 65 -9.19 6.28 7.08
CA PRO A 65 -9.71 6.89 8.30
C PRO A 65 -10.18 5.88 9.35
N GLN A 66 -10.51 4.67 8.92
CA GLN A 66 -10.93 3.57 9.82
C GLN A 66 -9.82 2.57 10.15
N TYR A 67 -8.58 2.88 9.82
CA TYR A 67 -7.44 1.99 9.91
C TYR A 67 -7.38 1.16 11.21
N ARG A 68 -7.21 -0.16 11.06
CA ARG A 68 -7.14 -1.22 12.08
C ARG A 68 -8.40 -1.52 12.87
N ALA A 69 -9.45 -0.73 12.77
CA ALA A 69 -10.66 -0.94 13.56
C ALA A 69 -11.93 -0.56 12.78
N PRO A 70 -12.12 -1.04 11.54
CA PRO A 70 -13.32 -0.72 10.78
C PRO A 70 -14.55 -1.24 11.50
N LYS A 71 -15.60 -0.43 11.48
CA LYS A 71 -16.93 -0.77 11.97
C LYS A 71 -17.92 -0.53 10.84
N GLU A 72 -19.09 -1.11 10.96
CA GLU A 72 -20.13 -1.01 9.92
C GLU A 72 -20.52 0.44 9.58
N ASP A 73 -20.46 1.32 10.54
CA ASP A 73 -20.79 2.76 10.42
C ASP A 73 -19.56 3.67 10.27
N SER A 74 -18.36 3.10 10.14
CA SER A 74 -17.14 3.89 9.97
C SER A 74 -17.10 4.55 8.59
N PRO A 75 -16.44 5.72 8.46
CA PRO A 75 -16.11 6.27 7.16
C PRO A 75 -15.33 5.26 6.32
N THR A 76 -15.67 5.14 5.04
CA THR A 76 -14.93 4.26 4.14
C THR A 76 -13.57 4.88 3.78
N ASP A 77 -12.62 4.02 3.43
CA ASP A 77 -11.34 4.45 2.88
C ASP A 77 -11.54 5.04 1.48
N TYR A 78 -10.64 5.92 1.08
CA TYR A 78 -10.73 6.66 -0.17
C TYR A 78 -9.36 6.90 -0.81
N ILE A 79 -9.37 7.28 -2.08
CA ILE A 79 -8.18 7.66 -2.84
C ILE A 79 -8.34 9.12 -3.28
N LYS A 80 -7.33 9.92 -3.00
CA LYS A 80 -7.24 11.31 -3.46
C LYS A 80 -6.14 11.46 -4.50
N ILE A 81 -6.35 12.41 -5.41
CA ILE A 81 -5.31 12.94 -6.30
C ILE A 81 -4.86 14.27 -5.70
N LEU A 82 -3.57 14.40 -5.50
CA LEU A 82 -2.93 15.62 -5.03
C LEU A 82 -2.09 16.18 -6.16
N ILE A 83 -2.29 17.44 -6.50
CA ILE A 83 -1.61 18.11 -7.61
C ILE A 83 -0.95 19.35 -7.05
N ASP A 84 0.35 19.39 -7.18
CA ASP A 84 1.22 20.56 -7.00
C ASP A 84 1.32 21.23 -8.38
N GLU A 85 0.68 22.38 -8.54
CA GLU A 85 0.52 23.01 -9.85
C GLU A 85 1.71 23.92 -10.21
N ASP A 86 2.41 24.43 -9.22
CA ASP A 86 3.52 25.36 -9.42
C ASP A 86 4.91 24.81 -9.04
N GLY A 87 4.94 23.61 -8.46
CA GLY A 87 6.17 22.88 -8.15
C GLY A 87 6.87 23.35 -6.87
N ASP A 88 6.11 23.95 -5.95
CA ASP A 88 6.66 24.44 -4.68
C ASP A 88 6.71 23.37 -3.58
N GLY A 89 6.12 22.19 -3.84
CA GLY A 89 6.08 21.04 -2.92
C GLY A 89 4.88 21.07 -1.99
N GLU A 90 3.85 21.87 -2.27
CA GLU A 90 2.54 21.86 -1.62
C GLU A 90 1.46 21.58 -2.68
N ALA A 91 0.39 20.91 -2.32
CA ALA A 91 -0.68 20.58 -3.26
C ALA A 91 -1.80 21.62 -3.20
N GLU A 92 -2.01 22.39 -4.30
CA GLU A 92 -3.10 23.36 -4.45
C GLU A 92 -4.41 22.66 -4.77
N THR A 93 -4.36 21.57 -5.51
CA THR A 93 -5.55 20.85 -5.94
C THR A 93 -5.64 19.47 -5.32
N VAL A 94 -6.79 19.19 -4.69
CA VAL A 94 -7.13 17.91 -4.07
C VAL A 94 -8.44 17.40 -4.63
N LYS A 95 -8.40 16.27 -5.36
CA LYS A 95 -9.59 15.63 -5.95
C LYS A 95 -9.84 14.27 -5.29
N THR A 96 -11.10 13.83 -5.27
CA THR A 96 -11.44 12.46 -4.88
C THR A 96 -11.49 11.59 -6.12
N PHE A 97 -10.56 10.66 -6.23
CA PHE A 97 -10.52 9.70 -7.34
C PHE A 97 -11.51 8.54 -7.13
N ALA A 98 -11.51 7.98 -5.93
CA ALA A 98 -12.38 6.85 -5.61
C ALA A 98 -12.65 6.76 -4.11
N GLU A 99 -13.76 6.16 -3.72
CA GLU A 99 -14.16 5.97 -2.32
C GLU A 99 -14.96 4.67 -2.14
N GLY A 100 -15.25 4.30 -0.91
CA GLY A 100 -16.03 3.11 -0.59
C GLY A 100 -15.18 1.89 -0.30
N PHE A 101 -13.89 2.06 -0.06
CA PHE A 101 -12.96 0.97 0.22
C PHE A 101 -12.90 0.61 1.70
N ASN A 102 -12.26 -0.49 1.95
CA ASN A 102 -11.90 -0.97 3.26
C ASN A 102 -10.39 -1.27 3.25
N CYS A 103 -9.66 -0.70 4.19
CA CYS A 103 -8.25 -0.98 4.42
C CYS A 103 -7.38 -0.95 3.15
N ILE A 104 -7.22 0.24 2.55
CA ILE A 104 -6.27 0.45 1.45
C ILE A 104 -4.86 0.38 2.02
N GLU A 105 -4.03 -0.56 1.53
CA GLU A 105 -2.68 -0.80 2.05
C GLU A 105 -1.59 -0.63 1.00
N ALA A 106 -1.92 -0.72 -0.29
CA ALA A 106 -0.98 -0.48 -1.38
C ALA A 106 -1.69 -0.10 -2.68
N MET A 107 -0.99 0.61 -3.54
CA MET A 107 -1.46 1.01 -4.86
C MET A 107 -0.32 0.97 -5.88
N ALA A 108 -0.62 0.62 -7.13
CA ALA A 108 0.33 0.65 -8.23
C ALA A 108 -0.35 0.88 -9.58
N TRP A 109 0.20 1.77 -10.40
CA TRP A 109 -0.28 2.03 -11.75
C TRP A 109 0.25 1.03 -12.77
N LYS A 110 -0.59 0.65 -13.72
CA LYS A 110 -0.21 -0.07 -14.95
C LYS A 110 -0.95 0.53 -16.14
N GLY A 111 -0.28 1.38 -16.89
CA GLY A 111 -0.95 2.14 -17.96
C GLY A 111 -2.04 3.04 -17.38
N ASP A 112 -3.29 2.81 -17.76
CA ASP A 112 -4.46 3.55 -17.30
C ASP A 112 -5.23 2.79 -16.18
N GLU A 113 -4.63 1.78 -15.60
CA GLU A 113 -5.21 0.97 -14.53
C GLU A 113 -4.53 1.25 -13.20
N LEU A 114 -5.29 1.70 -12.19
CA LEU A 114 -4.81 1.76 -10.81
C LEU A 114 -5.18 0.47 -10.07
N TRP A 115 -4.18 -0.31 -9.73
CA TRP A 115 -4.32 -1.51 -8.91
C TRP A 115 -4.28 -1.14 -7.44
N VAL A 116 -5.27 -1.58 -6.68
CA VAL A 116 -5.48 -1.21 -5.27
C VAL A 116 -5.62 -2.44 -4.41
N ALA A 117 -4.75 -2.59 -3.44
CA ALA A 117 -4.91 -3.56 -2.36
C ALA A 117 -5.82 -2.97 -1.29
N ASN A 118 -7.05 -3.42 -1.25
CA ASN A 118 -8.11 -2.93 -0.36
C ASN A 118 -8.79 -4.11 0.33
N ALA A 119 -8.15 -4.66 1.34
CA ALA A 119 -8.62 -5.88 1.99
C ALA A 119 -10.15 -5.93 2.17
N PRO A 120 -10.81 -7.01 1.78
CA PRO A 120 -10.27 -8.33 1.42
C PRO A 120 -9.92 -8.50 -0.06
N GLU A 121 -9.85 -7.43 -0.83
CA GLU A 121 -9.79 -7.47 -2.29
C GLU A 121 -8.48 -6.90 -2.84
N LEU A 122 -8.18 -7.31 -4.05
CA LEU A 122 -7.30 -6.61 -4.99
C LEU A 122 -8.20 -6.13 -6.13
N THR A 123 -8.29 -4.82 -6.32
CA THR A 123 -9.22 -4.19 -7.25
C THR A 123 -8.46 -3.34 -8.26
N VAL A 124 -8.92 -3.33 -9.49
CA VAL A 124 -8.44 -2.42 -10.54
C VAL A 124 -9.47 -1.32 -10.75
N LEU A 125 -9.00 -0.09 -10.74
CA LEU A 125 -9.81 1.11 -10.99
C LEU A 125 -9.44 1.71 -12.33
N ARG A 126 -10.44 2.21 -13.04
CA ARG A 126 -10.26 2.95 -14.30
C ARG A 126 -11.13 4.20 -14.30
N ASP A 127 -10.54 5.29 -14.70
CA ASP A 127 -11.21 6.51 -15.14
C ASP A 127 -11.34 6.38 -16.66
N THR A 128 -12.56 6.21 -17.14
CA THR A 128 -12.83 5.89 -18.56
C THR A 128 -13.19 7.11 -19.40
N ASP A 129 -13.56 8.22 -18.78
CA ASP A 129 -13.93 9.46 -19.44
C ASP A 129 -12.96 10.62 -19.20
N GLY A 130 -12.00 10.45 -18.29
CA GLY A 130 -10.91 11.39 -18.04
C GLY A 130 -11.27 12.55 -17.12
N ASP A 131 -12.28 12.38 -16.26
CA ASP A 131 -12.72 13.40 -15.31
C ASP A 131 -11.99 13.38 -13.96
N ASP A 132 -11.00 12.51 -13.79
CA ASP A 132 -10.26 12.23 -12.57
C ASP A 132 -11.08 11.52 -11.48
N VAL A 133 -12.13 10.80 -11.86
CA VAL A 133 -12.92 9.94 -10.98
C VAL A 133 -13.01 8.54 -11.56
N ALA A 134 -12.82 7.52 -10.74
CA ALA A 134 -12.90 6.14 -11.21
C ALA A 134 -14.35 5.75 -11.54
N ASP A 135 -14.58 5.29 -12.79
CA ASP A 135 -15.86 4.78 -13.28
C ASP A 135 -16.01 3.29 -13.11
N GLU A 136 -14.91 2.56 -13.30
CA GLU A 136 -14.89 1.11 -13.24
C GLU A 136 -14.08 0.60 -12.05
N TYR A 137 -14.63 -0.39 -11.36
CA TYR A 137 -14.06 -1.09 -10.21
C TYR A 137 -14.08 -2.59 -10.51
N GLN A 138 -12.96 -3.14 -10.94
CA GLN A 138 -12.84 -4.54 -11.30
C GLN A 138 -12.15 -5.32 -10.18
N VAL A 139 -12.91 -6.15 -9.46
CA VAL A 139 -12.34 -7.02 -8.42
C VAL A 139 -11.59 -8.16 -9.08
N ILE A 140 -10.28 -8.22 -8.86
CA ILE A 140 -9.37 -9.26 -9.38
C ILE A 140 -9.32 -10.46 -8.44
N TYR A 141 -9.11 -10.21 -7.16
CA TYR A 141 -9.10 -11.24 -6.11
C TYR A 141 -9.90 -10.77 -4.92
N THR A 142 -10.44 -11.73 -4.16
CA THR A 142 -11.14 -11.48 -2.90
C THR A 142 -10.77 -12.52 -1.85
N GLY A 143 -11.25 -12.36 -0.61
CA GLY A 143 -11.03 -13.31 0.48
C GLY A 143 -9.73 -13.11 1.25
N MET A 144 -8.99 -12.03 1.00
CA MET A 144 -7.76 -11.65 1.70
C MET A 144 -8.08 -10.74 2.90
N ASN A 145 -8.97 -11.18 3.76
CA ASN A 145 -9.65 -10.33 4.74
C ASN A 145 -8.93 -10.17 6.09
N ASN A 146 -7.63 -10.06 6.08
CA ASN A 146 -6.90 -9.64 7.27
C ASN A 146 -6.51 -8.17 7.18
N LEU A 147 -7.08 -7.35 8.04
CA LEU A 147 -6.87 -5.91 8.03
C LEU A 147 -5.55 -5.44 8.67
N ARG A 148 -4.77 -6.35 9.25
CA ARG A 148 -3.51 -5.99 9.92
C ARG A 148 -2.28 -6.51 9.19
N HIS A 149 -2.43 -7.60 8.49
CA HIS A 149 -1.39 -8.28 7.75
C HIS A 149 -1.95 -8.68 6.40
N SER A 150 -2.53 -7.73 5.72
CA SER A 150 -3.21 -7.91 4.45
C SER A 150 -2.25 -7.88 3.27
N VAL A 151 -2.73 -7.40 2.15
CA VAL A 151 -1.93 -7.22 0.94
C VAL A 151 -1.22 -5.89 1.02
N HIS A 152 0.09 -5.92 0.89
CA HIS A 152 0.95 -4.74 0.86
C HIS A 152 1.84 -4.75 -0.38
N GLY A 153 2.65 -3.73 -0.57
CA GLY A 153 3.80 -3.71 -1.46
C GLY A 153 3.49 -4.11 -2.90
N LEU A 154 2.52 -3.47 -3.55
CA LEU A 154 2.24 -3.68 -4.96
C LEU A 154 3.32 -3.08 -5.84
N ASN A 155 4.06 -3.91 -6.58
CA ASN A 155 5.11 -3.44 -7.49
C ASN A 155 5.13 -4.24 -8.80
N TRP A 156 5.19 -3.51 -9.91
CA TRP A 156 5.36 -4.11 -11.22
C TRP A 156 6.82 -4.43 -11.49
N GLY A 157 7.09 -5.68 -11.80
CA GLY A 157 8.41 -6.10 -12.27
C GLY A 157 8.62 -5.76 -13.76
N PRO A 158 9.88 -5.66 -14.22
CA PRO A 158 10.20 -5.46 -15.62
C PRO A 158 9.82 -6.66 -16.50
N ASP A 159 9.53 -7.79 -15.90
CA ASP A 159 8.98 -8.99 -16.53
C ASP A 159 7.47 -8.91 -16.80
N GLY A 160 6.85 -7.78 -16.43
CA GLY A 160 5.43 -7.51 -16.62
C GLY A 160 4.50 -8.19 -15.62
N TRP A 161 5.05 -8.77 -14.54
CA TRP A 161 4.25 -9.31 -13.43
C TRP A 161 4.04 -8.27 -12.35
N LEU A 162 2.86 -8.30 -11.73
CA LEU A 162 2.61 -7.61 -10.48
C LEU A 162 3.07 -8.49 -9.32
N TYR A 163 3.98 -7.99 -8.52
CA TYR A 163 4.41 -8.60 -7.26
C TYR A 163 3.73 -7.91 -6.09
N PHE A 164 3.33 -8.68 -5.09
CA PHE A 164 2.70 -8.16 -3.89
C PHE A 164 2.95 -9.05 -2.69
N SER A 165 3.01 -8.44 -1.53
CA SER A 165 3.21 -9.14 -0.27
C SER A 165 1.87 -9.40 0.43
N ILE A 166 1.78 -10.51 1.15
CA ILE A 166 0.66 -10.81 2.06
C ILE A 166 1.21 -11.31 3.39
N GLY A 167 0.75 -10.73 4.48
CA GLY A 167 1.18 -11.12 5.80
C GLY A 167 0.62 -12.47 6.30
N ASN A 168 1.11 -12.93 7.43
CA ASN A 168 0.93 -14.29 7.96
C ASN A 168 -0.49 -14.69 8.38
N THR A 169 -1.42 -13.79 8.28
CA THR A 169 -2.82 -14.06 8.59
C THR A 169 -3.69 -14.08 7.34
N TRP A 170 -3.05 -14.20 6.18
CA TRP A 170 -3.78 -14.26 4.92
C TRP A 170 -4.69 -15.49 4.84
N VAL A 171 -5.83 -15.28 4.27
CA VAL A 171 -6.66 -16.36 3.76
C VAL A 171 -6.26 -16.55 2.30
N LYS A 172 -6.22 -17.81 1.84
CA LYS A 172 -5.98 -18.09 0.42
C LYS A 172 -6.93 -17.21 -0.40
N PRO A 173 -6.44 -16.42 -1.34
CA PRO A 173 -7.30 -15.63 -2.20
C PRO A 173 -8.36 -16.50 -2.87
N ASN A 174 -9.61 -16.09 -2.85
CA ASN A 174 -10.68 -16.73 -3.59
C ASN A 174 -10.53 -16.42 -5.07
N ALA A 175 -9.60 -17.13 -5.66
CA ALA A 175 -9.34 -17.07 -7.07
C ALA A 175 -9.88 -18.35 -7.72
N PRO A 176 -10.45 -18.30 -8.91
CA PRO A 176 -10.94 -19.48 -9.60
C PRO A 176 -9.82 -20.44 -10.00
N LYS A 177 -8.61 -19.94 -10.17
CA LYS A 177 -7.43 -20.78 -10.35
C LYS A 177 -6.65 -20.94 -9.04
N PRO A 178 -6.08 -22.11 -8.81
CA PRO A 178 -5.26 -22.33 -7.64
C PRO A 178 -3.97 -21.51 -7.71
N ILE A 179 -3.51 -21.11 -6.54
CA ILE A 179 -2.16 -20.59 -6.36
C ILE A 179 -1.21 -21.75 -6.63
N ARG A 180 -0.22 -21.53 -7.50
CA ARG A 180 0.88 -22.48 -7.65
C ARG A 180 1.62 -22.58 -6.32
N ASP A 181 1.76 -23.78 -5.83
CA ASP A 181 2.55 -24.01 -4.64
C ASP A 181 4.07 -23.97 -4.96
N LEU A 182 4.87 -24.12 -3.94
CA LEU A 182 6.33 -24.11 -4.12
C LEU A 182 6.87 -25.31 -4.91
N GLN A 183 6.13 -26.36 -5.00
CA GLN A 183 6.49 -27.57 -5.77
C GLN A 183 6.11 -27.41 -7.23
N GLY A 184 5.46 -26.30 -7.60
CA GLY A 184 5.04 -26.04 -8.96
C GLY A 184 3.89 -26.94 -9.42
N ILE A 185 3.14 -27.50 -8.48
CA ILE A 185 1.98 -28.34 -8.78
C ILE A 185 0.92 -27.44 -9.42
N LYS A 186 0.65 -27.72 -10.69
CA LYS A 186 -0.48 -27.11 -11.38
C LYS A 186 -1.75 -27.81 -10.94
N SER A 187 -2.78 -27.04 -10.64
CA SER A 187 -4.10 -27.64 -10.55
C SER A 187 -4.61 -28.00 -11.95
N ASP A 188 -5.40 -29.04 -12.01
CA ASP A 188 -6.10 -29.44 -13.23
C ASP A 188 -7.30 -28.54 -13.54
N ASP A 189 -7.50 -27.47 -12.77
CA ASP A 189 -8.57 -26.50 -13.00
C ASP A 189 -8.35 -25.78 -14.33
N THR A 190 -9.23 -26.04 -15.27
CA THR A 190 -9.24 -25.43 -16.62
C THR A 190 -10.12 -24.21 -16.71
N THR A 191 -10.69 -23.75 -15.60
CA THR A 191 -11.55 -22.56 -15.58
C THR A 191 -10.78 -21.34 -16.08
N GLU A 192 -11.35 -20.57 -17.00
CA GLU A 192 -10.79 -19.31 -17.40
C GLU A 192 -10.66 -18.39 -16.20
N TYR A 193 -9.49 -17.76 -16.09
CA TYR A 193 -9.10 -16.99 -14.95
C TYR A 193 -8.64 -15.61 -15.38
N PRO A 194 -8.94 -14.57 -14.59
CA PRO A 194 -9.76 -14.56 -13.38
C PRO A 194 -11.24 -14.40 -13.67
N LEU A 195 -12.09 -14.89 -12.76
CA LEU A 195 -13.50 -14.53 -12.71
C LEU A 195 -13.59 -13.14 -12.06
N THR A 196 -13.47 -12.11 -12.84
CA THR A 196 -13.53 -10.74 -12.35
C THR A 196 -14.95 -10.21 -12.42
N LYS A 197 -15.30 -9.38 -11.46
CA LYS A 197 -16.56 -8.64 -11.46
C LYS A 197 -16.25 -7.15 -11.59
N VAL A 198 -16.84 -6.55 -12.62
CA VAL A 198 -16.74 -5.11 -12.85
C VAL A 198 -17.93 -4.41 -12.22
N TYR A 199 -17.68 -3.35 -11.50
CA TYR A 199 -18.68 -2.49 -10.89
C TYR A 199 -18.50 -1.06 -11.39
N THR A 200 -19.56 -0.27 -11.33
CA THR A 200 -19.46 1.20 -11.41
C THR A 200 -19.26 1.77 -10.00
N LYS A 201 -18.99 3.07 -9.91
CA LYS A 201 -18.89 3.79 -8.61
C LYS A 201 -20.14 3.59 -7.75
N GLU A 202 -21.33 3.57 -8.37
CA GLU A 202 -22.61 3.43 -7.68
C GLU A 202 -22.89 2.00 -7.24
N THR A 203 -22.38 1.03 -7.99
CA THR A 203 -22.67 -0.40 -7.77
C THR A 203 -21.56 -1.12 -7.00
N TYR A 204 -20.39 -0.49 -6.78
CA TYR A 204 -19.33 -1.06 -5.95
C TYR A 204 -19.82 -1.16 -4.49
N PRO A 205 -19.82 -2.35 -3.90
CA PRO A 205 -20.33 -2.49 -2.54
C PRO A 205 -19.41 -1.79 -1.56
N LYS A 206 -19.93 -0.79 -0.85
CA LYS A 206 -19.23 -0.17 0.27
C LYS A 206 -18.91 -1.24 1.30
N SER A 207 -17.62 -1.41 1.56
CA SER A 207 -17.17 -2.61 2.25
C SER A 207 -16.92 -2.40 3.74
N TYR A 208 -17.65 -3.13 4.55
CA TYR A 208 -17.26 -3.50 5.89
C TYR A 208 -16.97 -5.00 5.91
N HIS A 209 -15.74 -5.36 6.24
CA HIS A 209 -15.35 -6.75 6.34
C HIS A 209 -14.77 -7.03 7.73
N PRO A 210 -15.41 -7.89 8.54
CA PRO A 210 -14.87 -8.27 9.82
C PRO A 210 -13.54 -9.01 9.64
N MET A 211 -12.61 -8.74 10.54
CA MET A 211 -11.31 -9.42 10.53
C MET A 211 -11.47 -10.93 10.65
N ASN A 212 -10.87 -11.66 9.73
CA ASN A 212 -10.68 -13.09 9.85
C ASN A 212 -9.28 -13.38 10.41
N LYS A 213 -9.19 -14.25 11.41
CA LYS A 213 -7.92 -14.70 11.97
C LYS A 213 -7.49 -15.99 11.30
N SER A 214 -6.44 -15.92 10.51
CA SER A 214 -5.75 -17.08 9.98
C SER A 214 -4.29 -17.07 10.46
N GLU A 215 -3.78 -18.20 10.90
CA GLU A 215 -2.41 -18.32 11.44
C GLU A 215 -1.45 -18.92 10.41
N LYS A 216 -1.57 -18.55 9.17
CA LYS A 216 -0.64 -19.00 8.13
C LYS A 216 0.58 -18.08 8.07
N GLU A 217 1.66 -18.56 7.48
CA GLU A 217 2.83 -17.76 7.15
C GLU A 217 2.52 -16.74 6.05
N GLY A 218 3.21 -15.62 6.06
CA GLY A 218 3.16 -14.62 4.99
C GLY A 218 4.03 -15.02 3.80
N GLY A 219 3.83 -14.32 2.69
CA GLY A 219 4.56 -14.59 1.46
C GLY A 219 4.49 -13.47 0.45
N ILE A 220 5.32 -13.61 -0.58
CA ILE A 220 5.28 -12.79 -1.78
C ILE A 220 4.52 -13.57 -2.85
N PHE A 221 3.55 -12.92 -3.44
CA PHE A 221 2.77 -13.42 -4.57
C PHE A 221 3.09 -12.63 -5.81
N ARG A 222 2.77 -13.19 -6.97
CA ARG A 222 2.77 -12.46 -8.22
C ARG A 222 1.65 -12.92 -9.14
N CYS A 223 1.19 -12.03 -10.00
CA CYS A 223 0.26 -12.35 -11.07
C CYS A 223 0.57 -11.53 -12.34
N ARG A 224 0.03 -11.97 -13.46
CA ARG A 224 0.04 -11.18 -14.69
C ARG A 224 -1.07 -10.12 -14.68
N PRO A 225 -1.01 -9.12 -15.56
CA PRO A 225 -2.13 -8.18 -15.79
C PRO A 225 -3.43 -8.95 -15.96
N GLY A 226 -4.53 -8.42 -15.42
CA GLY A 226 -5.81 -9.10 -15.35
C GLY A 226 -5.90 -10.20 -14.29
N GLY A 227 -4.87 -10.39 -13.44
CA GLY A 227 -4.85 -11.38 -12.37
C GLY A 227 -4.54 -12.81 -12.84
N TYR A 228 -4.08 -13.00 -14.06
CA TYR A 228 -3.72 -14.33 -14.56
C TYR A 228 -2.47 -14.91 -13.89
N ASP A 229 -2.38 -16.23 -13.86
CA ASP A 229 -1.22 -16.99 -13.39
C ASP A 229 -0.79 -16.67 -11.94
N LEU A 230 -1.75 -16.46 -11.03
CA LEU A 230 -1.42 -16.21 -9.62
C LEU A 230 -0.47 -17.27 -9.07
N GLU A 231 0.68 -16.84 -8.60
CA GLU A 231 1.75 -17.68 -8.09
C GLU A 231 2.19 -17.23 -6.69
N LEU A 232 2.38 -18.18 -5.77
CA LEU A 232 3.12 -17.95 -4.53
C LEU A 232 4.61 -17.97 -4.87
N TYR A 233 5.24 -16.78 -4.93
CA TYR A 233 6.62 -16.60 -5.37
C TYR A 233 7.63 -16.97 -4.29
N ALA A 234 7.40 -16.52 -3.04
CA ALA A 234 8.21 -16.83 -1.87
C ALA A 234 7.34 -16.88 -0.61
N ARG A 235 7.75 -17.61 0.41
CA ARG A 235 6.99 -17.78 1.65
C ARG A 235 7.85 -17.83 2.90
N GLY A 236 7.21 -18.00 4.07
CA GLY A 236 7.90 -18.16 5.34
C GLY A 236 8.24 -16.82 5.99
N MET A 237 7.45 -15.81 5.72
CA MET A 237 7.53 -14.49 6.33
C MET A 237 6.39 -14.29 7.31
N ARG A 238 6.51 -13.32 8.19
CA ARG A 238 5.41 -12.97 9.09
C ARG A 238 4.49 -11.91 8.49
N ASN A 239 5.04 -10.75 8.23
CA ASN A 239 4.32 -9.63 7.64
C ASN A 239 5.25 -8.86 6.71
N PRO A 240 5.58 -9.46 5.56
CA PRO A 240 6.32 -8.73 4.54
C PRO A 240 5.49 -7.52 4.15
N TRP A 241 6.05 -6.32 4.38
CA TRP A 241 5.30 -5.09 4.19
C TRP A 241 5.43 -4.58 2.78
N ASP A 242 6.64 -4.40 2.33
CA ASP A 242 6.88 -3.86 1.00
C ASP A 242 8.07 -4.55 0.34
N ILE A 243 8.11 -4.46 -0.98
CA ILE A 243 9.21 -4.93 -1.81
C ILE A 243 9.50 -3.88 -2.87
N CYS A 244 10.75 -3.65 -3.19
CA CYS A 244 11.15 -2.83 -4.34
C CYS A 244 12.28 -3.50 -5.10
N MET A 245 12.54 -3.03 -6.30
CA MET A 245 13.58 -3.56 -7.17
C MET A 245 14.69 -2.51 -7.37
N ASP A 246 15.94 -2.94 -7.26
CA ASP A 246 17.08 -2.09 -7.59
C ASP A 246 17.36 -2.03 -9.10
N SER A 247 18.33 -1.23 -9.50
CA SER A 247 18.75 -1.11 -10.89
C SER A 247 19.43 -2.37 -11.45
N GLY A 248 19.82 -3.31 -10.60
CA GLY A 248 20.33 -4.62 -10.94
C GLY A 248 19.26 -5.70 -11.07
N PHE A 249 17.98 -5.31 -10.97
CA PHE A 249 16.81 -6.21 -10.98
C PHE A 249 16.74 -7.17 -9.79
N ASN A 250 17.32 -6.80 -8.66
CA ASN A 250 17.18 -7.56 -7.43
C ASN A 250 16.01 -6.99 -6.62
N TRP A 251 15.12 -7.88 -6.17
CA TRP A 251 14.09 -7.52 -5.21
C TRP A 251 14.67 -7.42 -3.80
N LEU A 252 14.23 -6.43 -3.06
CA LEU A 252 14.46 -6.29 -1.64
C LEU A 252 13.15 -5.96 -0.94
N GLY A 253 12.92 -6.56 0.22
CA GLY A 253 11.71 -6.34 1.00
C GLY A 253 11.97 -6.25 2.48
N THR A 254 10.98 -5.73 3.20
CA THR A 254 10.92 -5.62 4.64
C THR A 254 9.94 -6.63 5.22
N ASP A 255 10.28 -7.31 6.32
CA ASP A 255 9.40 -8.25 7.01
C ASP A 255 9.34 -7.91 8.50
N ASN A 256 8.18 -7.46 8.93
CA ASN A 256 7.89 -7.22 10.33
C ASN A 256 7.67 -8.54 11.07
N ASP A 257 8.73 -9.05 11.69
CA ASP A 257 8.70 -10.26 12.50
C ASP A 257 9.24 -10.00 13.91
N PRO A 258 8.39 -9.67 14.91
CA PRO A 258 8.81 -9.40 16.26
C PRO A 258 9.38 -10.63 17.00
N GLY A 259 9.49 -11.75 16.32
CA GLY A 259 10.23 -12.90 16.84
C GLY A 259 11.73 -12.62 16.92
N ARG A 260 12.50 -13.61 17.33
CA ARG A 260 13.96 -13.49 17.29
C ARG A 260 14.48 -14.07 15.98
N PRO A 261 15.41 -13.39 15.30
CA PRO A 261 16.09 -12.15 15.69
C PRO A 261 15.28 -10.85 15.54
N GLY A 262 14.07 -10.81 15.02
CA GLY A 262 13.27 -9.58 14.92
C GLY A 262 13.00 -9.16 13.49
N GLU A 263 12.90 -7.85 13.27
CA GLU A 263 12.70 -7.24 11.98
C GLU A 263 13.82 -7.60 11.01
N ARG A 264 13.48 -7.82 9.75
CA ARG A 264 14.46 -8.20 8.75
C ARG A 264 14.24 -7.58 7.40
N ILE A 265 15.33 -7.44 6.67
CA ILE A 265 15.34 -7.22 5.24
C ILE A 265 15.56 -8.57 4.57
N PHE A 266 14.88 -8.83 3.48
CA PHE A 266 15.05 -10.05 2.72
C PHE A 266 15.06 -9.78 1.21
N MET A 267 15.71 -10.65 0.48
CA MET A 267 15.66 -10.67 -0.98
C MET A 267 14.72 -11.80 -1.40
N PRO A 268 13.50 -11.51 -1.87
CA PRO A 268 12.58 -12.56 -2.29
C PRO A 268 13.13 -13.30 -3.50
N ILE A 269 13.34 -14.59 -3.32
CA ILE A 269 13.80 -15.52 -4.36
C ILE A 269 12.64 -16.45 -4.67
N ARG A 270 12.40 -16.69 -5.94
CA ARG A 270 11.34 -17.61 -6.37
C ARG A 270 11.51 -18.97 -5.72
N HIS A 271 10.45 -19.47 -5.10
CA HIS A 271 10.41 -20.70 -4.30
C HIS A 271 11.23 -20.65 -3.00
N GLY A 272 11.72 -19.47 -2.61
CA GLY A 272 12.43 -19.27 -1.34
C GLY A 272 11.52 -19.44 -0.13
N HIS A 273 12.09 -19.99 0.96
CA HIS A 273 11.42 -20.09 2.26
C HIS A 273 12.20 -19.33 3.32
N TYR A 274 11.53 -18.43 4.04
CA TYR A 274 12.16 -17.50 4.99
C TYR A 274 11.92 -17.88 6.46
N SER A 275 11.55 -19.13 6.68
CA SER A 275 11.59 -19.85 7.97
C SER A 275 10.71 -19.32 9.11
N MET A 276 9.73 -18.48 8.84
CA MET A 276 8.77 -18.10 9.87
C MET A 276 8.10 -19.35 10.47
N LYS A 277 7.96 -19.38 11.81
CA LYS A 277 7.40 -20.51 12.57
C LYS A 277 8.11 -21.85 12.33
N HIS A 278 9.25 -21.85 11.67
CA HIS A 278 10.05 -23.05 11.49
C HIS A 278 11.03 -23.23 12.65
N PRO A 279 11.23 -24.47 13.18
CA PRO A 279 12.15 -24.70 14.27
C PRO A 279 13.59 -24.29 13.97
N TRP A 280 13.97 -24.23 12.71
CA TRP A 280 15.32 -23.83 12.26
C TRP A 280 15.47 -22.33 12.00
N LYS A 281 14.45 -21.52 12.24
CA LYS A 281 14.47 -20.08 11.96
C LYS A 281 15.74 -19.40 12.45
N PHE A 282 16.16 -19.73 13.69
CA PHE A 282 17.32 -19.07 14.31
C PHE A 282 18.68 -19.62 13.89
N ASP A 283 18.72 -20.88 13.47
CA ASP A 283 19.98 -21.53 13.07
C ASP A 283 20.38 -21.16 11.65
N TRP A 284 19.43 -20.74 10.82
CA TRP A 284 19.60 -20.68 9.39
C TRP A 284 19.47 -19.27 8.80
N MET A 285 18.85 -18.33 9.52
CA MET A 285 18.75 -16.96 9.02
C MET A 285 20.12 -16.29 8.93
N GLY A 286 20.42 -15.74 7.77
CA GLY A 286 21.66 -15.01 7.49
C GLY A 286 22.93 -15.82 7.49
N LYS A 287 22.90 -17.11 7.84
CA LYS A 287 24.10 -17.93 8.05
C LYS A 287 24.28 -19.06 7.05
N HIS A 288 23.24 -19.44 6.35
CA HIS A 288 23.31 -20.60 5.46
C HIS A 288 23.12 -20.22 3.99
N PRO A 289 24.10 -20.52 3.11
CA PRO A 289 24.06 -20.10 1.70
C PRO A 289 22.96 -20.79 0.88
N ALA A 290 22.37 -21.87 1.38
CA ALA A 290 21.28 -22.57 0.69
C ALA A 290 19.88 -22.05 1.04
N ILE A 291 19.79 -21.07 1.96
CA ILE A 291 18.54 -20.44 2.31
C ILE A 291 18.50 -19.05 1.70
N ALA A 292 17.28 -18.65 1.37
CA ALA A 292 17.03 -17.35 0.80
C ALA A 292 17.66 -16.23 1.67
N PRO A 293 18.42 -15.32 1.07
CA PRO A 293 19.15 -14.31 1.82
C PRO A 293 18.20 -13.39 2.57
N SER A 294 18.41 -13.33 3.88
CA SER A 294 17.81 -12.35 4.74
C SER A 294 18.85 -11.82 5.73
N SER A 295 18.77 -10.56 6.10
CA SER A 295 19.58 -10.06 7.19
C SER A 295 19.00 -10.50 8.52
N ASP A 296 19.85 -10.81 9.49
CA ASP A 296 19.41 -11.19 10.84
C ASP A 296 18.74 -10.04 11.59
N LEU A 297 19.22 -8.83 11.32
CA LEU A 297 18.75 -7.59 11.91
C LEU A 297 18.98 -6.47 10.92
N PHE A 298 18.07 -5.55 10.91
CA PHE A 298 18.34 -4.24 10.38
C PHE A 298 19.15 -3.50 11.45
N PRO A 299 20.41 -3.17 11.25
CA PRO A 299 21.21 -2.52 12.28
C PRO A 299 20.56 -1.20 12.71
N GLY A 300 20.18 -1.11 13.97
CA GLY A 300 19.52 0.06 14.52
C GLY A 300 17.99 0.05 14.44
N VAL A 301 17.38 -0.94 13.81
CA VAL A 301 15.92 -1.08 13.73
C VAL A 301 15.45 -2.12 14.74
N SER A 302 14.86 -1.66 15.81
CA SER A 302 14.08 -2.51 16.71
C SER A 302 12.59 -2.44 16.40
N GLY A 303 12.23 -1.86 15.27
CA GLY A 303 10.92 -1.39 14.94
C GLY A 303 10.20 -2.21 13.89
N SER A 304 9.46 -1.54 13.05
CA SER A 304 8.70 -2.14 11.98
C SER A 304 9.08 -1.49 10.66
N GLY A 305 9.96 -2.16 9.90
CA GLY A 305 10.24 -1.76 8.52
C GLY A 305 8.95 -1.81 7.71
N THR A 306 8.59 -0.71 7.07
CA THR A 306 7.39 -0.56 6.25
C THR A 306 7.76 -0.35 4.79
N GLY A 307 7.39 0.79 4.20
CA GLY A 307 7.71 1.08 2.81
C GLY A 307 9.21 1.05 2.53
N VAL A 308 9.58 0.54 1.37
CA VAL A 308 10.95 0.50 0.88
C VAL A 308 11.00 0.99 -0.55
N VAL A 309 11.98 1.84 -0.86
CA VAL A 309 12.22 2.35 -2.20
C VAL A 309 13.71 2.33 -2.52
N TYR A 310 14.05 2.01 -3.77
CA TYR A 310 15.40 2.19 -4.29
C TYR A 310 15.52 3.55 -4.96
N TYR A 311 16.26 4.46 -4.34
CA TYR A 311 16.34 5.84 -4.78
C TYR A 311 17.41 6.02 -5.86
N THR A 312 16.99 6.45 -7.04
CA THR A 312 17.87 6.65 -8.21
C THR A 312 17.93 8.10 -8.71
N SER A 313 17.08 8.97 -8.18
CA SER A 313 17.01 10.37 -8.58
C SER A 313 18.23 11.19 -8.10
N GLU A 314 18.38 12.40 -8.62
CA GLU A 314 19.48 13.31 -8.31
C GLU A 314 19.10 14.44 -7.34
N HIS A 315 17.83 14.49 -6.88
CA HIS A 315 17.37 15.54 -5.96
C HIS A 315 18.03 15.46 -4.58
N PHE A 316 18.22 14.25 -4.05
CA PHE A 316 18.88 14.08 -2.76
C PHE A 316 20.40 14.17 -2.89
N PRO A 317 21.11 14.52 -1.82
CA PRO A 317 22.57 14.51 -1.79
C PRO A 317 23.17 13.20 -2.29
N GLU A 318 24.32 13.25 -2.93
CA GLU A 318 24.96 12.10 -3.61
C GLU A 318 25.08 10.86 -2.73
N LYS A 319 25.32 11.02 -1.43
CA LYS A 319 25.42 9.90 -0.47
C LYS A 319 24.17 9.00 -0.39
N TYR A 320 22.99 9.50 -0.82
CA TYR A 320 21.71 8.76 -0.81
C TYR A 320 21.36 8.14 -2.16
N ARG A 321 22.07 8.49 -3.23
CA ARG A 321 21.79 7.98 -4.57
C ARG A 321 22.18 6.51 -4.68
N ASN A 322 21.38 5.75 -5.40
CA ASN A 322 21.53 4.31 -5.54
C ASN A 322 21.57 3.59 -4.18
N ARG A 323 20.67 4.00 -3.29
CA ARG A 323 20.48 3.41 -1.97
C ARG A 323 19.02 3.02 -1.77
N TYR A 324 18.81 2.03 -0.92
CA TYR A 324 17.50 1.74 -0.40
C TYR A 324 17.17 2.73 0.72
N LEU A 325 15.97 3.29 0.68
CA LEU A 325 15.40 4.07 1.76
C LEU A 325 14.26 3.26 2.35
N ILE A 326 14.28 3.08 3.65
CA ILE A 326 13.33 2.21 4.37
C ILE A 326 12.69 3.01 5.49
N ALA A 327 11.37 3.09 5.46
CA ALA A 327 10.61 3.71 6.54
C ALA A 327 10.47 2.75 7.72
N ASP A 328 10.67 3.23 8.93
CA ASP A 328 10.46 2.49 10.17
C ASP A 328 9.36 3.15 11.00
N TRP A 329 8.23 2.45 11.10
CA TRP A 329 7.05 2.94 11.78
C TRP A 329 7.25 3.08 13.30
N THR A 330 8.00 2.19 13.92
CA THR A 330 8.18 2.21 15.38
C THR A 330 9.16 3.29 15.84
N ASN A 331 10.21 3.51 15.06
CA ASN A 331 11.23 4.50 15.37
C ASN A 331 10.96 5.88 14.76
N ASN A 332 9.90 6.04 13.97
CA ASN A 332 9.52 7.27 13.30
C ASN A 332 10.69 7.88 12.49
N CYS A 333 11.35 7.06 11.69
CA CYS A 333 12.50 7.49 10.90
C CYS A 333 12.56 6.78 9.53
N ILE A 334 13.44 7.28 8.68
CA ILE A 334 13.83 6.66 7.41
C ILE A 334 15.32 6.34 7.48
N PHE A 335 15.66 5.10 7.12
CA PHE A 335 17.04 4.62 7.04
C PHE A 335 17.53 4.60 5.61
#